data_f67843a4dc1164d85f895f6b9b6ed28a
#
_entry.id   f67843a4dc1164d85f895f6b9b6ed28a
#
_cell.length_a   1.000
_cell.length_b   1.000
_cell.length_c   1.000
_cell.angle_alpha   90.00
_cell.angle_beta   90.00
_cell.angle_gamma   90.00
#
_symmetry.space_group_name_H-M   'P 1'
#
loop_
_entity.id
_entity.type
_entity.pdbx_description
1 polymer ?
#
loop_
_entity_poly.entity_id
_entity_poly.type
_entity_poly.pdbx_seq_one_letter_code
_entity_poly.pdbx_strand_id
1 'polypeptide(L)'
;MAAETFLFDGRTVYFRLPQACTEATPAVFLLTGGDPSQLMEQAAASLKKLSPGAEPLFICMPPDRWNLEFSPWPAPALNETDDPFEGGADDYLHFLETRLLPEIRRRFHAGKPFSRSLLAGYSLGGLAALYGLFHSGRFDGYGCLSGSLWYPGWVDFAASHPPVNPQARVFLSLGKKEAKTHRPVMSGVGQATEQTFSILQKEGVDVRFDWNNGGHFFEIPERFARALAWLLKEDAI
;
A
#
# COMPACT_ATOMS: atom_id res chain seq x y z
N MET A 1 13.53 -6.59 -15.24
CA MET A 1 12.93 -7.88 -15.60
C MET A 1 11.44 -7.69 -15.73
N ALA A 2 10.79 -8.44 -16.62
CA ALA A 2 9.34 -8.41 -16.75
C ALA A 2 8.68 -9.02 -15.49
N ALA A 3 7.42 -8.67 -15.24
CA ALA A 3 6.63 -9.32 -14.22
C ALA A 3 6.27 -10.75 -14.67
N GLU A 4 6.23 -11.67 -13.73
CA GLU A 4 5.88 -13.07 -13.89
C GLU A 4 4.73 -13.43 -12.96
N THR A 5 4.15 -14.64 -13.11
CA THR A 5 3.03 -15.08 -12.30
C THR A 5 3.20 -16.51 -11.80
N PHE A 6 2.52 -16.83 -10.70
CA PHE A 6 2.25 -18.20 -10.27
C PHE A 6 0.89 -18.29 -9.58
N LEU A 7 0.34 -19.50 -9.50
CA LEU A 7 -0.90 -19.75 -8.77
C LEU A 7 -0.60 -20.08 -7.31
N PHE A 8 -1.34 -19.46 -6.39
CA PHE A 8 -1.31 -19.75 -4.97
C PHE A 8 -2.72 -19.68 -4.39
N ASP A 9 -3.15 -20.77 -3.77
CA ASP A 9 -4.53 -20.94 -3.24
C ASP A 9 -5.62 -20.57 -4.27
N GLY A 10 -5.42 -20.94 -5.54
CA GLY A 10 -6.36 -20.67 -6.63
C GLY A 10 -6.32 -19.25 -7.19
N ARG A 11 -5.51 -18.36 -6.62
CA ARG A 11 -5.36 -16.95 -7.06
C ARG A 11 -4.05 -16.73 -7.79
N THR A 12 -4.05 -15.82 -8.75
CA THR A 12 -2.83 -15.42 -9.48
C THR A 12 -2.02 -14.44 -8.62
N VAL A 13 -0.77 -14.80 -8.36
CA VAL A 13 0.21 -13.92 -7.75
C VAL A 13 1.17 -13.42 -8.83
N TYR A 14 1.24 -12.12 -8.97
CA TYR A 14 2.21 -11.43 -9.82
C TYR A 14 3.44 -11.09 -9.02
N PHE A 15 4.61 -11.24 -9.63
CA PHE A 15 5.86 -10.84 -8.99
C PHE A 15 6.86 -10.31 -10.03
N ARG A 16 7.75 -9.44 -9.58
CA ARG A 16 8.86 -8.93 -10.36
C ARG A 16 10.13 -9.05 -9.52
N LEU A 17 11.05 -9.88 -9.97
CA LEU A 17 12.33 -10.08 -9.30
C LEU A 17 13.28 -8.88 -9.46
N PRO A 18 14.15 -8.58 -8.46
CA PRO A 18 15.33 -7.76 -8.65
C PRO A 18 16.34 -8.48 -9.55
N GLN A 19 17.46 -7.84 -9.92
CA GLN A 19 18.51 -8.49 -10.69
C GLN A 19 19.11 -9.69 -9.94
N ALA A 20 19.24 -9.58 -8.61
CA ALA A 20 19.65 -10.67 -7.74
C ALA A 20 18.86 -10.61 -6.42
N CYS A 21 18.30 -11.74 -5.97
CA CYS A 21 17.77 -11.87 -4.62
C CYS A 21 18.91 -12.21 -3.66
N THR A 22 19.11 -11.35 -2.66
CA THR A 22 20.12 -11.50 -1.61
C THR A 22 19.45 -11.38 -0.24
N GLU A 23 20.18 -11.59 0.84
CA GLU A 23 19.65 -11.37 2.19
C GLU A 23 19.26 -9.90 2.45
N ALA A 24 19.85 -8.96 1.70
CA ALA A 24 19.49 -7.54 1.75
C ALA A 24 18.29 -7.15 0.88
N THR A 25 17.69 -8.09 0.14
CA THR A 25 16.56 -7.80 -0.75
C THR A 25 15.32 -7.46 0.07
N PRO A 26 14.69 -6.27 -0.12
CA PRO A 26 13.39 -5.97 0.46
C PRO A 26 12.25 -6.55 -0.39
N ALA A 27 11.11 -6.81 0.24
CA ALA A 27 9.88 -7.21 -0.44
C ALA A 27 8.82 -6.09 -0.35
N VAL A 28 8.14 -5.84 -1.46
CA VAL A 28 7.08 -4.84 -1.55
C VAL A 28 5.80 -5.51 -2.04
N PHE A 29 4.81 -5.59 -1.16
CA PHE A 29 3.47 -6.06 -1.47
C PHE A 29 2.63 -4.90 -1.96
N LEU A 30 2.13 -5.00 -3.20
CA LEU A 30 1.30 -3.97 -3.83
C LEU A 30 -0.18 -4.32 -3.71
N LEU A 31 -0.98 -3.42 -3.15
CA LEU A 31 -2.43 -3.51 -3.10
C LEU A 31 -3.03 -2.68 -4.24
N THR A 32 -3.28 -3.33 -5.35
CA THR A 32 -3.88 -2.74 -6.55
C THR A 32 -4.75 -3.76 -7.26
N GLY A 33 -5.71 -3.31 -8.06
CA GLY A 33 -6.58 -4.18 -8.85
C GLY A 33 -6.03 -4.48 -10.24
N GLY A 34 -6.62 -5.46 -10.90
CA GLY A 34 -6.30 -5.85 -12.27
C GLY A 34 -4.91 -6.46 -12.43
N ASP A 35 -4.35 -6.36 -13.61
CA ASP A 35 -2.98 -6.81 -13.92
C ASP A 35 -1.96 -5.73 -13.49
N PRO A 36 -1.13 -5.97 -12.47
CA PRO A 36 -0.17 -5.01 -11.96
C PRO A 36 1.17 -5.00 -12.72
N SER A 37 1.34 -5.82 -13.75
CA SER A 37 2.63 -6.03 -14.43
C SER A 37 3.26 -4.74 -14.92
N GLN A 38 2.49 -3.92 -15.64
CA GLN A 38 2.96 -2.64 -16.15
C GLN A 38 3.30 -1.66 -15.02
N LEU A 39 2.48 -1.62 -13.96
CA LEU A 39 2.75 -0.80 -12.79
C LEU A 39 4.06 -1.20 -12.12
N MET A 40 4.30 -2.49 -11.91
CA MET A 40 5.54 -3.00 -11.31
C MET A 40 6.78 -2.61 -12.12
N GLU A 41 6.71 -2.74 -13.45
CA GLU A 41 7.82 -2.38 -14.34
C GLU A 41 8.11 -0.88 -14.31
N GLN A 42 7.07 -0.06 -14.44
CA GLN A 42 7.21 1.40 -14.45
C GLN A 42 7.63 1.95 -13.08
N ALA A 43 7.06 1.43 -11.99
CA ALA A 43 7.45 1.82 -10.63
C ALA A 43 8.91 1.45 -10.34
N ALA A 44 9.35 0.24 -10.74
CA ALA A 44 10.75 -0.18 -10.60
C ALA A 44 11.70 0.69 -11.44
N ALA A 45 11.32 1.02 -12.67
CA ALA A 45 12.13 1.89 -13.53
C ALA A 45 12.26 3.31 -12.96
N SER A 46 11.17 3.84 -12.40
CA SER A 46 11.17 5.15 -11.74
C SER A 46 11.91 5.11 -10.40
N LEU A 47 11.77 4.04 -9.62
CA LEU A 47 12.51 3.85 -8.37
C LEU A 47 14.03 3.80 -8.61
N LYS A 48 14.47 3.09 -9.63
CA LYS A 48 15.90 3.03 -10.00
C LYS A 48 16.52 4.40 -10.30
N LYS A 49 15.73 5.36 -10.82
CA LYS A 49 16.19 6.74 -11.04
C LYS A 49 16.31 7.54 -9.73
N LEU A 50 15.41 7.28 -8.77
CA LEU A 50 15.34 7.99 -7.49
C LEU A 50 16.30 7.40 -6.45
N SER A 51 16.49 6.09 -6.48
CA SER A 51 17.31 5.32 -5.54
C SER A 51 17.99 4.15 -6.28
N PRO A 52 19.15 4.40 -6.94
CA PRO A 52 19.78 3.43 -7.85
C PRO A 52 20.13 2.07 -7.22
N GLY A 53 20.31 2.02 -5.89
CA GLY A 53 20.58 0.76 -5.16
C GLY A 53 19.34 0.02 -4.68
N ALA A 54 18.14 0.59 -4.80
CA ALA A 54 16.91 -0.02 -4.32
C ALA A 54 16.29 -0.91 -5.40
N GLU A 55 16.46 -2.21 -5.26
CA GLU A 55 15.87 -3.22 -6.16
C GLU A 55 15.00 -4.22 -5.36
N PRO A 56 13.77 -3.87 -4.98
CA PRO A 56 12.90 -4.76 -4.24
C PRO A 56 12.32 -5.88 -5.11
N LEU A 57 11.97 -7.00 -4.46
CA LEU A 57 11.02 -7.95 -4.99
C LEU A 57 9.63 -7.35 -4.89
N PHE A 58 8.95 -7.12 -6.02
CA PHE A 58 7.56 -6.70 -6.04
C PHE A 58 6.65 -7.93 -6.05
N ILE A 59 5.58 -7.87 -5.27
CA ILE A 59 4.54 -8.90 -5.18
C ILE A 59 3.17 -8.21 -5.25
N CYS A 60 2.25 -8.80 -5.98
CA CYS A 60 0.84 -8.41 -5.95
C CYS A 60 -0.03 -9.64 -6.13
N MET A 61 -1.00 -9.81 -5.27
CA MET A 61 -2.13 -10.67 -5.46
C MET A 61 -3.37 -9.79 -5.55
N PRO A 62 -3.87 -9.49 -6.75
CA PRO A 62 -5.04 -8.63 -6.91
C PRO A 62 -6.24 -9.19 -6.14
N PRO A 63 -7.11 -8.35 -5.60
CA PRO A 63 -8.34 -8.81 -4.96
C PRO A 63 -9.28 -9.43 -5.99
N ASP A 64 -10.00 -10.48 -5.60
CA ASP A 64 -11.10 -11.01 -6.41
C ASP A 64 -12.30 -10.07 -6.37
N ARG A 65 -12.54 -9.43 -5.22
CA ARG A 65 -13.61 -8.47 -5.00
C ARG A 65 -13.06 -7.19 -4.38
N TRP A 66 -12.87 -6.17 -5.22
CA TRP A 66 -12.25 -4.90 -4.84
C TRP A 66 -12.87 -4.23 -3.61
N ASN A 67 -14.20 -4.07 -3.61
CA ASN A 67 -14.92 -3.39 -2.54
C ASN A 67 -15.06 -4.24 -1.26
N LEU A 68 -14.90 -5.56 -1.34
CA LEU A 68 -14.85 -6.44 -0.19
C LEU A 68 -13.46 -6.42 0.45
N GLU A 69 -12.45 -6.83 -0.32
CA GLU A 69 -11.14 -7.19 0.22
C GLU A 69 -10.28 -6.00 0.61
N PHE A 70 -10.59 -4.78 0.12
CA PHE A 70 -9.83 -3.57 0.43
C PHE A 70 -10.60 -2.56 1.29
N SER A 71 -11.80 -2.89 1.76
CA SER A 71 -12.52 -2.03 2.70
C SER A 71 -12.41 -2.54 4.15
N PRO A 72 -12.12 -1.64 5.10
CA PRO A 72 -11.94 -2.02 6.51
C PRO A 72 -13.21 -2.55 7.19
N TRP A 73 -14.36 -1.99 6.87
CA TRP A 73 -15.69 -2.34 7.41
C TRP A 73 -16.77 -2.06 6.38
N PRO A 74 -18.02 -2.53 6.59
CA PRO A 74 -19.11 -2.24 5.68
C PRO A 74 -19.42 -0.74 5.58
N ALA A 75 -19.63 -0.25 4.35
CA ALA A 75 -20.08 1.11 4.07
C ALA A 75 -20.93 1.15 2.79
N PRO A 76 -21.81 2.15 2.62
CA PRO A 76 -22.62 2.29 1.41
C PRO A 76 -21.75 2.45 0.15
N ALA A 77 -22.29 1.99 -0.98
CA ALA A 77 -21.70 2.23 -2.29
C ALA A 77 -21.59 3.74 -2.60
N LEU A 78 -20.66 4.09 -3.48
CA LEU A 78 -20.48 5.49 -3.91
C LEU A 78 -21.61 6.00 -4.80
N ASN A 79 -22.25 5.09 -5.54
CA ASN A 79 -23.40 5.36 -6.41
C ASN A 79 -24.38 4.19 -6.30
N GLU A 80 -25.62 4.40 -6.72
CA GLU A 80 -26.68 3.37 -6.68
C GLU A 80 -26.38 2.12 -7.52
N THR A 81 -25.50 2.24 -8.51
CA THR A 81 -25.12 1.14 -9.42
C THR A 81 -23.83 0.41 -9.02
N ASP A 82 -23.12 0.93 -8.03
CA ASP A 82 -21.87 0.33 -7.56
C ASP A 82 -22.15 -0.72 -6.47
N ASP A 83 -21.26 -1.70 -6.36
CA ASP A 83 -21.27 -2.64 -5.25
C ASP A 83 -20.93 -1.91 -3.93
N PRO A 84 -21.61 -2.24 -2.82
CA PRO A 84 -21.28 -1.70 -1.51
C PRO A 84 -19.88 -2.16 -1.06
N PHE A 85 -19.34 -1.46 -0.09
CA PHE A 85 -18.15 -1.91 0.63
C PHE A 85 -18.55 -2.92 1.70
N GLU A 86 -17.90 -4.07 1.75
CA GLU A 86 -18.36 -5.18 2.58
C GLU A 86 -17.46 -5.44 3.81
N GLY A 87 -16.26 -4.85 3.89
CA GLY A 87 -15.44 -4.89 5.11
C GLY A 87 -14.62 -6.15 5.31
N GLY A 88 -13.99 -6.68 4.25
CA GLY A 88 -13.18 -7.91 4.29
C GLY A 88 -11.67 -7.67 4.30
N ALA A 89 -11.19 -6.46 4.58
CA ALA A 89 -9.76 -6.17 4.57
C ALA A 89 -8.99 -6.96 5.63
N ASP A 90 -9.60 -7.29 6.77
CA ASP A 90 -8.99 -8.11 7.81
C ASP A 90 -8.61 -9.50 7.29
N ASP A 91 -9.53 -10.18 6.62
CA ASP A 91 -9.31 -11.51 6.07
C ASP A 91 -8.23 -11.48 4.98
N TYR A 92 -8.27 -10.47 4.11
CA TYR A 92 -7.28 -10.30 3.06
C TYR A 92 -5.88 -10.03 3.63
N LEU A 93 -5.73 -9.13 4.59
CA LEU A 93 -4.46 -8.83 5.24
C LEU A 93 -3.95 -10.03 6.04
N HIS A 94 -4.82 -10.71 6.77
CA HIS A 94 -4.47 -11.94 7.47
C HIS A 94 -3.95 -13.01 6.52
N PHE A 95 -4.59 -13.19 5.36
CA PHE A 95 -4.11 -14.12 4.33
C PHE A 95 -2.74 -13.70 3.78
N LEU A 96 -2.53 -12.41 3.48
CA LEU A 96 -1.22 -11.92 3.04
C LEU A 96 -0.11 -12.26 4.03
N GLU A 97 -0.37 -12.06 5.31
CA GLU A 97 0.63 -12.22 6.37
C GLU A 97 0.92 -13.66 6.74
N THR A 98 -0.13 -14.47 6.83
CA THR A 98 -0.02 -15.84 7.36
C THR A 98 0.16 -16.90 6.29
N ARG A 99 -0.21 -16.59 5.04
CA ARG A 99 -0.14 -17.53 3.93
C ARG A 99 0.80 -17.06 2.83
N LEU A 100 0.58 -15.88 2.25
CA LEU A 100 1.33 -15.43 1.09
C LEU A 100 2.77 -15.03 1.46
N LEU A 101 2.99 -14.22 2.49
CA LEU A 101 4.34 -13.80 2.90
C LEU A 101 5.28 -14.98 3.21
N PRO A 102 4.86 -16.02 3.96
CA PRO A 102 5.67 -17.24 4.12
C PRO A 102 5.98 -17.94 2.80
N GLU A 103 5.03 -18.06 1.90
CA GLU A 103 5.23 -18.67 0.58
C GLU A 103 6.22 -17.87 -0.28
N ILE A 104 6.14 -16.54 -0.29
CA ILE A 104 7.09 -15.66 -0.99
C ILE A 104 8.51 -15.83 -0.41
N ARG A 105 8.65 -15.88 0.92
CA ARG A 105 9.94 -16.17 1.57
C ARG A 105 10.49 -17.52 1.15
N ARG A 106 9.66 -18.55 1.15
CA ARG A 106 10.05 -19.90 0.74
C ARG A 106 10.53 -19.95 -0.71
N ARG A 107 9.84 -19.28 -1.63
CA ARG A 107 10.14 -19.30 -3.07
C ARG A 107 11.38 -18.49 -3.43
N PHE A 108 11.51 -17.31 -2.86
CA PHE A 108 12.46 -16.31 -3.35
C PHE A 108 13.56 -15.98 -2.35
N HIS A 109 13.45 -16.42 -1.10
CA HIS A 109 14.38 -16.03 -0.05
C HIS A 109 14.80 -17.20 0.87
N ALA A 110 14.73 -18.43 0.36
CA ALA A 110 15.08 -19.67 1.09
C ALA A 110 14.40 -19.78 2.48
N GLY A 111 13.17 -19.25 2.62
CA GLY A 111 12.41 -19.22 3.87
C GLY A 111 12.85 -18.16 4.88
N LYS A 112 13.93 -17.41 4.61
CA LYS A 112 14.43 -16.35 5.51
C LYS A 112 13.56 -15.09 5.45
N PRO A 113 13.53 -14.25 6.49
CA PRO A 113 12.94 -12.91 6.43
C PRO A 113 13.63 -12.05 5.36
N PHE A 114 12.86 -11.17 4.72
CA PHE A 114 13.41 -10.09 3.89
C PHE A 114 14.07 -9.04 4.77
N SER A 115 15.00 -8.26 4.24
CA SER A 115 15.60 -7.14 4.97
C SER A 115 14.56 -6.12 5.42
N ARG A 116 13.56 -5.87 4.57
CA ARG A 116 12.33 -5.12 4.88
C ARG A 116 11.15 -5.72 4.13
N SER A 117 9.98 -5.71 4.76
CA SER A 117 8.70 -6.07 4.12
C SER A 117 7.79 -4.83 4.13
N LEU A 118 7.39 -4.36 2.95
CA LEU A 118 6.56 -3.17 2.80
C LEU A 118 5.19 -3.53 2.23
N LEU A 119 4.16 -2.81 2.66
CA LEU A 119 2.81 -2.90 2.13
C LEU A 119 2.45 -1.53 1.53
N ALA A 120 2.20 -1.46 0.24
CA ALA A 120 1.88 -0.19 -0.43
C ALA A 120 0.68 -0.35 -1.36
N GLY A 121 -0.24 0.60 -1.33
CA GLY A 121 -1.44 0.51 -2.15
C GLY A 121 -1.89 1.85 -2.71
N TYR A 122 -2.80 1.77 -3.68
CA TYR A 122 -3.38 2.92 -4.36
C TYR A 122 -4.90 2.97 -4.19
N SER A 123 -5.46 4.17 -3.99
CA SER A 123 -6.90 4.36 -3.83
C SER A 123 -7.45 3.56 -2.63
N LEU A 124 -8.43 2.68 -2.83
CA LEU A 124 -8.94 1.80 -1.78
C LEU A 124 -7.85 0.82 -1.30
N GLY A 125 -6.96 0.36 -2.20
CA GLY A 125 -5.77 -0.41 -1.82
C GLY A 125 -4.79 0.40 -0.94
N GLY A 126 -4.74 1.72 -1.11
CA GLY A 126 -3.99 2.62 -0.22
C GLY A 126 -4.59 2.72 1.17
N LEU A 127 -5.93 2.76 1.27
CA LEU A 127 -6.65 2.66 2.54
C LEU A 127 -6.37 1.30 3.21
N ALA A 128 -6.50 0.18 2.48
CA ALA A 128 -6.22 -1.16 3.00
C ALA A 128 -4.77 -1.32 3.47
N ALA A 129 -3.80 -0.77 2.73
CA ALA A 129 -2.40 -0.80 3.15
C ALA A 129 -2.20 -0.05 4.48
N LEU A 130 -2.78 1.14 4.61
CA LEU A 130 -2.67 1.92 5.85
C LEU A 130 -3.45 1.28 7.01
N TYR A 131 -4.59 0.66 6.73
CA TYR A 131 -5.36 -0.11 7.70
C TYR A 131 -4.52 -1.26 8.30
N GLY A 132 -3.65 -1.88 7.50
CA GLY A 132 -2.70 -2.89 7.95
C GLY A 132 -1.78 -2.42 9.08
N LEU A 133 -1.45 -1.14 9.19
CA LEU A 133 -0.65 -0.58 10.29
C LEU A 133 -1.32 -0.77 11.67
N PHE A 134 -2.65 -0.79 11.69
CA PHE A 134 -3.46 -0.93 12.91
C PHE A 134 -3.82 -2.40 13.21
N HIS A 135 -3.49 -3.33 12.32
CA HIS A 135 -3.82 -4.75 12.46
C HIS A 135 -2.61 -5.64 12.69
N SER A 136 -1.43 -5.25 12.21
CA SER A 136 -0.30 -6.15 12.15
C SER A 136 1.04 -5.43 12.28
N GLY A 137 1.95 -6.08 12.99
CA GLY A 137 3.36 -5.68 13.07
C GLY A 137 4.26 -6.40 12.06
N ARG A 138 3.72 -6.99 11.00
CA ARG A 138 4.48 -7.82 10.05
C ARG A 138 5.20 -7.04 8.96
N PHE A 139 4.79 -5.79 8.75
CA PHE A 139 5.41 -4.92 7.75
C PHE A 139 6.20 -3.80 8.43
N ASP A 140 7.35 -3.48 7.84
CA ASP A 140 8.29 -2.45 8.31
C ASP A 140 7.92 -1.07 7.76
N GLY A 141 7.00 -1.01 6.79
CA GLY A 141 6.53 0.25 6.23
C GLY A 141 5.28 0.13 5.39
N TYR A 142 4.54 1.25 5.34
CA TYR A 142 3.24 1.34 4.69
C TYR A 142 3.18 2.53 3.74
N GLY A 143 2.74 2.28 2.51
CA GLY A 143 2.51 3.30 1.47
C GLY A 143 1.03 3.48 1.18
N CYS A 144 0.44 4.60 1.59
CA CYS A 144 -0.94 4.98 1.29
C CYS A 144 -0.95 6.05 0.19
N LEU A 145 -1.11 5.63 -1.07
CA LEU A 145 -0.97 6.50 -2.23
C LEU A 145 -2.34 6.86 -2.79
N SER A 146 -2.66 8.15 -2.78
CA SER A 146 -4.01 8.62 -3.11
C SER A 146 -5.09 7.79 -2.43
N GLY A 147 -4.82 7.43 -1.16
CA GLY A 147 -5.68 6.53 -0.39
C GLY A 147 -7.08 7.08 -0.22
N SER A 148 -8.07 6.18 -0.23
CA SER A 148 -9.47 6.50 -0.05
C SER A 148 -9.79 6.90 1.40
N LEU A 149 -9.02 7.84 1.98
CA LEU A 149 -9.16 8.25 3.40
C LEU A 149 -10.42 9.08 3.68
N TRP A 150 -11.21 9.37 2.63
CA TRP A 150 -12.60 9.84 2.74
C TRP A 150 -13.56 8.76 3.25
N TYR A 151 -13.09 7.52 3.43
CA TYR A 151 -13.88 6.37 3.84
C TYR A 151 -14.62 6.64 5.16
N PRO A 152 -15.94 6.34 5.24
CA PRO A 152 -16.75 6.66 6.42
C PRO A 152 -16.14 6.10 7.72
N GLY A 153 -15.91 6.96 8.71
CA GLY A 153 -15.37 6.59 10.02
C GLY A 153 -13.84 6.40 10.07
N TRP A 154 -13.12 6.56 8.94
CA TRP A 154 -11.68 6.32 8.90
C TRP A 154 -10.89 7.17 9.89
N VAL A 155 -11.13 8.47 9.94
CA VAL A 155 -10.37 9.39 10.82
C VAL A 155 -10.62 9.08 12.29
N ASP A 156 -11.87 8.77 12.65
CA ASP A 156 -12.24 8.39 14.03
C ASP A 156 -11.61 7.06 14.43
N PHE A 157 -11.58 6.11 13.50
CA PHE A 157 -10.88 4.84 13.70
C PHE A 157 -9.38 5.08 13.96
N ALA A 158 -8.71 5.81 13.09
CA ALA A 158 -7.27 6.09 13.23
C ALA A 158 -6.95 6.85 14.51
N ALA A 159 -7.85 7.74 14.97
CA ALA A 159 -7.67 8.49 16.22
C ALA A 159 -7.90 7.66 17.49
N SER A 160 -8.66 6.57 17.39
CA SER A 160 -9.04 5.74 18.56
C SER A 160 -8.25 4.43 18.67
N HIS A 161 -7.45 4.08 17.65
CA HIS A 161 -6.66 2.85 17.63
C HIS A 161 -5.17 3.20 17.46
N PRO A 162 -4.31 2.82 18.41
CA PRO A 162 -2.87 3.01 18.24
C PRO A 162 -2.32 2.06 17.16
N PRO A 163 -1.29 2.47 16.40
CA PRO A 163 -0.56 1.57 15.51
C PRO A 163 0.02 0.35 16.24
N VAL A 164 -0.15 -0.84 15.66
CA VAL A 164 0.42 -2.08 16.24
C VAL A 164 1.95 -2.06 16.18
N ASN A 165 2.52 -1.49 15.12
CA ASN A 165 3.96 -1.27 14.99
C ASN A 165 4.27 0.23 14.82
N PRO A 166 4.47 0.99 15.91
CA PRO A 166 4.80 2.40 15.81
C PRO A 166 6.22 2.66 15.25
N GLN A 167 7.06 1.64 15.13
CA GLN A 167 8.39 1.73 14.49
C GLN A 167 8.31 1.60 12.96
N ALA A 168 7.17 1.20 12.41
CA ALA A 168 6.98 1.15 10.97
C ALA A 168 6.95 2.57 10.37
N ARG A 169 7.52 2.71 9.17
CA ARG A 169 7.49 3.98 8.44
C ARG A 169 6.21 4.10 7.61
N VAL A 170 5.64 5.27 7.53
CA VAL A 170 4.40 5.52 6.77
C VAL A 170 4.59 6.62 5.74
N PHE A 171 4.27 6.33 4.48
CA PHE A 171 4.26 7.34 3.41
C PHE A 171 2.83 7.57 2.93
N LEU A 172 2.36 8.81 3.09
CA LEU A 172 1.07 9.26 2.58
C LEU A 172 1.28 10.12 1.35
N SER A 173 0.44 10.00 0.34
CA SER A 173 0.42 10.97 -0.75
C SER A 173 -0.99 11.22 -1.29
N LEU A 174 -1.22 12.44 -1.79
CA LEU A 174 -2.48 12.83 -2.39
C LEU A 174 -2.24 13.84 -3.54
N GLY A 175 -3.02 13.75 -4.60
CA GLY A 175 -2.98 14.72 -5.68
C GLY A 175 -3.72 16.01 -5.32
N LYS A 176 -3.10 17.17 -5.60
CA LYS A 176 -3.70 18.50 -5.33
C LYS A 176 -5.07 18.72 -5.97
N LYS A 177 -5.37 18.04 -7.09
CA LYS A 177 -6.67 18.10 -7.75
C LYS A 177 -7.69 17.16 -7.13
N GLU A 178 -7.25 16.10 -6.41
CA GLU A 178 -8.12 15.17 -5.70
C GLU A 178 -8.83 15.87 -4.52
N ALA A 179 -8.09 16.67 -3.76
CA ALA A 179 -8.63 17.46 -2.67
C ALA A 179 -9.67 18.52 -3.13
N LYS A 180 -9.75 18.78 -4.44
CA LYS A 180 -10.68 19.74 -5.05
C LYS A 180 -11.82 19.05 -5.81
N THR A 181 -12.07 17.77 -5.57
CA THR A 181 -13.13 17.02 -6.24
C THR A 181 -14.51 17.58 -5.87
N HIS A 182 -15.41 17.64 -6.86
CA HIS A 182 -16.81 18.03 -6.65
C HIS A 182 -17.71 16.86 -6.20
N ARG A 183 -17.16 15.64 -6.04
CA ARG A 183 -17.92 14.48 -5.53
C ARG A 183 -18.08 14.61 -4.01
N PRO A 184 -19.30 14.78 -3.48
CA PRO A 184 -19.51 15.10 -2.06
C PRO A 184 -18.81 14.10 -1.11
N VAL A 185 -18.92 12.79 -1.38
CA VAL A 185 -18.32 11.73 -0.54
C VAL A 185 -16.80 11.82 -0.51
N MET A 186 -16.16 12.23 -1.62
CA MET A 186 -14.71 12.27 -1.75
C MET A 186 -14.11 13.65 -1.43
N SER A 187 -14.95 14.70 -1.29
CA SER A 187 -14.48 16.08 -1.13
C SER A 187 -13.63 16.29 0.13
N GLY A 188 -13.84 15.47 1.16
CA GLY A 188 -13.08 15.50 2.41
C GLY A 188 -11.73 14.80 2.38
N VAL A 189 -11.31 14.19 1.25
CA VAL A 189 -10.08 13.36 1.22
C VAL A 189 -8.83 14.12 1.62
N GLY A 190 -8.71 15.40 1.24
CA GLY A 190 -7.56 16.23 1.63
C GLY A 190 -7.47 16.40 3.14
N GLN A 191 -8.58 16.83 3.75
CA GLN A 191 -8.67 17.01 5.19
C GLN A 191 -8.44 15.70 5.95
N ALA A 192 -9.07 14.60 5.50
CA ALA A 192 -8.88 13.29 6.12
C ALA A 192 -7.42 12.82 6.06
N THR A 193 -6.72 13.08 4.94
CA THR A 193 -5.30 12.74 4.81
C THR A 193 -4.42 13.56 5.76
N GLU A 194 -4.67 14.86 5.88
CA GLU A 194 -3.94 15.74 6.81
C GLU A 194 -4.21 15.39 8.27
N GLN A 195 -5.44 15.04 8.62
CA GLN A 195 -5.81 14.58 9.96
C GLN A 195 -5.12 13.25 10.27
N THR A 196 -5.14 12.28 9.35
CA THR A 196 -4.46 11.00 9.51
C THR A 196 -2.95 11.21 9.69
N PHE A 197 -2.31 12.07 8.89
CA PHE A 197 -0.92 12.43 9.05
C PHE A 197 -0.62 12.98 10.46
N SER A 198 -1.45 13.90 10.94
CA SER A 198 -1.31 14.50 12.27
C SER A 198 -1.50 13.49 13.40
N ILE A 199 -2.43 12.53 13.25
CA ILE A 199 -2.65 11.44 14.21
C ILE A 199 -1.40 10.57 14.30
N LEU A 200 -0.88 10.09 13.16
CA LEU A 200 0.31 9.23 13.11
C LEU A 200 1.55 9.91 13.70
N GLN A 201 1.73 11.22 13.46
CA GLN A 201 2.81 12.00 14.11
C GLN A 201 2.68 12.03 15.64
N LYS A 202 1.47 12.19 16.16
CA LYS A 202 1.21 12.19 17.61
C LYS A 202 1.50 10.82 18.24
N GLU A 203 1.25 9.75 17.50
CA GLU A 203 1.56 8.38 17.92
C GLU A 203 3.07 8.03 17.79
N GLY A 204 3.89 8.97 17.35
CA GLY A 204 5.35 8.79 17.23
C GLY A 204 5.79 8.00 16.00
N VAL A 205 4.92 7.79 15.04
CA VAL A 205 5.25 7.10 13.78
C VAL A 205 6.11 8.00 12.90
N ASP A 206 7.19 7.44 12.30
CA ASP A 206 7.93 8.13 11.23
C ASP A 206 7.05 8.19 9.97
N VAL A 207 6.35 9.32 9.82
CA VAL A 207 5.37 9.53 8.75
C VAL A 207 5.75 10.70 7.86
N ARG A 208 5.65 10.48 6.54
CA ARG A 208 5.83 11.52 5.52
C ARG A 208 4.54 11.69 4.71
N PHE A 209 4.19 12.93 4.39
CA PHE A 209 3.09 13.25 3.51
C PHE A 209 3.55 14.15 2.35
N ASP A 210 3.30 13.70 1.12
CA ASP A 210 3.64 14.42 -0.10
C ASP A 210 2.38 14.80 -0.89
N TRP A 211 2.21 16.09 -1.15
CA TRP A 211 1.26 16.58 -2.13
C TRP A 211 1.82 16.42 -3.55
N ASN A 212 1.16 15.60 -4.37
CA ASN A 212 1.51 15.41 -5.77
C ASN A 212 0.79 16.41 -6.69
N ASN A 213 1.37 16.69 -7.86
CA ASN A 213 0.63 17.38 -8.90
C ASN A 213 -0.44 16.47 -9.52
N GLY A 214 -1.45 17.07 -10.19
CA GLY A 214 -2.48 16.33 -10.89
C GLY A 214 -3.60 15.76 -10.01
N GLY A 215 -4.39 14.90 -10.62
CA GLY A 215 -5.53 14.20 -10.02
C GLY A 215 -5.22 12.74 -9.71
N HIS A 216 -6.29 11.97 -9.45
CA HIS A 216 -6.22 10.60 -8.97
C HIS A 216 -5.43 9.65 -9.89
N PHE A 217 -5.51 9.78 -11.18
CA PHE A 217 -4.86 8.87 -12.15
C PHE A 217 -3.56 9.43 -12.75
N PHE A 218 -2.96 10.46 -12.13
CA PHE A 218 -1.77 11.10 -12.65
C PHE A 218 -0.51 10.56 -11.99
N GLU A 219 0.46 10.11 -12.77
CA GLU A 219 1.79 9.64 -12.32
C GLU A 219 1.74 8.53 -11.25
N ILE A 220 0.87 7.52 -11.41
CA ILE A 220 0.73 6.43 -10.44
C ILE A 220 2.07 5.70 -10.19
N PRO A 221 2.81 5.24 -11.22
CA PRO A 221 4.09 4.56 -11.00
C PRO A 221 5.14 5.43 -10.30
N GLU A 222 5.19 6.71 -10.63
CA GLU A 222 6.11 7.67 -10.01
C GLU A 222 5.76 7.94 -8.55
N ARG A 223 4.46 7.91 -8.19
CA ARG A 223 4.02 8.02 -6.80
C ARG A 223 4.48 6.81 -5.98
N PHE A 224 4.32 5.59 -6.52
CA PHE A 224 4.90 4.40 -5.91
C PHE A 224 6.41 4.52 -5.76
N ALA A 225 7.11 4.94 -6.80
CA ALA A 225 8.56 5.08 -6.77
C ALA A 225 9.05 6.07 -5.69
N ARG A 226 8.38 7.23 -5.54
CA ARG A 226 8.71 8.22 -4.50
C ARG A 226 8.48 7.66 -3.09
N ALA A 227 7.36 6.98 -2.89
CA ALA A 227 7.05 6.33 -1.62
C ALA A 227 8.10 5.27 -1.27
N LEU A 228 8.40 4.38 -2.22
CA LEU A 228 9.36 3.30 -2.01
C LEU A 228 10.79 3.82 -1.82
N ALA A 229 11.20 4.85 -2.54
CA ALA A 229 12.51 5.48 -2.34
C ALA A 229 12.68 6.02 -0.91
N TRP A 230 11.60 6.51 -0.29
CA TRP A 230 11.65 6.99 1.09
C TRP A 230 11.50 5.84 2.09
N LEU A 231 10.58 4.89 1.87
CA LEU A 231 10.34 3.75 2.76
C LEU A 231 11.54 2.79 2.84
N LEU A 232 12.30 2.66 1.75
CA LEU A 232 13.47 1.79 1.66
C LEU A 232 14.78 2.49 2.07
N LYS A 233 14.75 3.80 2.30
CA LYS A 233 15.95 4.54 2.73
C LYS A 233 16.43 4.00 4.08
N GLU A 234 17.71 3.64 4.14
CA GLU A 234 18.36 3.31 5.41
C GLU A 234 18.41 4.54 6.30
N ASP A 235 18.19 4.35 7.60
CA ASP A 235 18.40 5.41 8.56
C ASP A 235 19.89 5.76 8.56
N ALA A 236 20.21 7.03 8.45
CA ALA A 236 21.60 7.46 8.59
C ALA A 236 22.04 7.12 10.03
N ILE A 237 23.03 6.23 10.13
CA ILE A 237 23.67 5.86 11.40
C ILE A 237 24.36 7.09 11.98
#